data_774294496ebffcb3c4dafefa71ba557d
#
_entry.id   774294496ebffcb3c4dafefa71ba557d
#
_cell.length_a   1.000
_cell.length_b   1.000
_cell.length_c   1.000
_cell.angle_alpha   90.00
_cell.angle_beta   90.00
_cell.angle_gamma   90.00
#
_symmetry.space_group_name_H-M   'P 1'
#
loop_
_entity.id
_entity.type
_entity.pdbx_description
1 polymer ?
#
loop_
_entity_poly.entity_id
_entity_poly.type
_entity_poly.pdbx_seq_one_letter_code
_entity_poly.pdbx_strand_id
1 'polypeptide(L)'
;LFLLSTCDDAYLPNVRLHAHQLAALAEKRRNAGGHVNWQLGYQGILLSEYFLRTGDKSVLPGLQELCNWCIDNQAAGGWGHGEGVGPGYVQSGLMNHAGVPIVITLILAQECGLAVDPTAYAEAMKLMYRMAGHGCIAYGDHRSELWWSNTNGRNAMLACAFSLLSDQPNYRAASQHLARLVTDSYFQPEFGHTGGGFNVIWRGIASVHVPPMQTYFYHRQMKLLAWYYDLTRQPRGGFSILPTPPDNARYSGVDWGTGAIGLTYTAPRRTLRITGAPRTRHSHPSKPPRFEWGNANDLQF
;
A
#
# COMPACT_ATOMS: atom_id res chain seq x y z
N LEU A 1 0.69 5.16 -10.87
CA LEU A 1 -0.31 5.68 -9.91
C LEU A 1 -0.38 7.20 -9.90
N PHE A 2 0.76 7.92 -9.75
CA PHE A 2 0.75 9.38 -9.77
C PHE A 2 0.09 9.95 -11.04
N LEU A 3 0.54 9.56 -12.23
CA LEU A 3 -0.04 10.02 -13.49
C LEU A 3 -1.53 9.68 -13.60
N LEU A 4 -1.93 8.49 -13.16
CA LEU A 4 -3.34 8.09 -13.14
C LEU A 4 -4.17 8.97 -12.20
N SER A 5 -3.60 9.39 -11.07
CA SER A 5 -4.28 10.25 -10.08
C SER A 5 -4.49 11.69 -10.54
N THR A 6 -3.76 12.15 -11.55
CA THR A 6 -3.94 13.51 -12.10
C THR A 6 -5.28 13.68 -12.80
N CYS A 7 -5.89 12.60 -13.29
CA CYS A 7 -7.06 12.60 -14.15
C CYS A 7 -6.88 13.34 -15.49
N ASP A 8 -5.65 13.55 -15.90
CA ASP A 8 -5.32 14.14 -17.19
C ASP A 8 -5.17 13.01 -18.22
N ASP A 9 -6.06 13.02 -19.20
CA ASP A 9 -6.11 12.00 -20.26
C ASP A 9 -4.87 12.01 -21.16
N ALA A 10 -4.11 13.10 -21.17
CA ALA A 10 -2.82 13.17 -21.88
C ALA A 10 -1.82 12.12 -21.39
N TYR A 11 -1.91 11.68 -20.12
CA TYR A 11 -1.04 10.65 -19.57
C TYR A 11 -1.56 9.21 -19.75
N LEU A 12 -2.82 9.03 -20.14
CA LEU A 12 -3.41 7.69 -20.27
C LEU A 12 -2.67 6.77 -21.24
N PRO A 13 -2.15 7.22 -22.40
CA PRO A 13 -1.40 6.33 -23.30
C PRO A 13 -0.17 5.71 -22.60
N ASN A 14 0.58 6.51 -21.84
CA ASN A 14 1.74 6.02 -21.10
C ASN A 14 1.34 5.06 -19.98
N VAL A 15 0.30 5.40 -19.22
CA VAL A 15 -0.20 4.53 -18.14
C VAL A 15 -0.71 3.21 -18.73
N ARG A 16 -1.42 3.23 -19.86
CA ARG A 16 -1.88 2.04 -20.58
C ARG A 16 -0.73 1.15 -21.00
N LEU A 17 0.29 1.73 -21.64
CA LEU A 17 1.47 0.98 -22.06
C LEU A 17 2.09 0.22 -20.89
N HIS A 18 2.33 0.90 -19.76
CA HIS A 18 2.90 0.27 -18.57
C HIS A 18 1.96 -0.78 -17.96
N ALA A 19 0.66 -0.52 -17.88
CA ALA A 19 -0.31 -1.49 -17.37
C ALA A 19 -0.32 -2.78 -18.19
N HIS A 20 -0.34 -2.66 -19.53
CA HIS A 20 -0.29 -3.83 -20.41
C HIS A 20 1.02 -4.59 -20.30
N GLN A 21 2.15 -3.89 -20.21
CA GLN A 21 3.47 -4.53 -20.00
C GLN A 21 3.50 -5.30 -18.68
N LEU A 22 3.02 -4.72 -17.59
CA LEU A 22 2.98 -5.37 -16.28
C LEU A 22 2.03 -6.57 -16.27
N ALA A 23 0.85 -6.46 -16.89
CA ALA A 23 -0.07 -7.58 -17.01
C ALA A 23 0.55 -8.76 -17.77
N ALA A 24 1.21 -8.49 -18.90
CA ALA A 24 1.89 -9.52 -19.70
C ALA A 24 3.09 -10.16 -18.98
N LEU A 25 3.78 -9.42 -18.10
CA LEU A 25 4.84 -9.96 -17.25
C LEU A 25 4.27 -10.86 -16.15
N ALA A 26 3.15 -10.46 -15.54
CA ALA A 26 2.46 -11.22 -14.50
C ALA A 26 1.94 -12.57 -15.05
N GLU A 27 1.32 -12.58 -16.24
CA GLU A 27 0.87 -13.81 -16.90
C GLU A 27 1.98 -14.85 -17.11
N LYS A 28 3.22 -14.39 -17.26
CA LYS A 28 4.38 -15.25 -17.48
C LYS A 28 5.15 -15.55 -16.20
N ARG A 29 4.70 -15.08 -15.05
CA ARG A 29 5.44 -15.11 -13.76
C ARG A 29 6.92 -14.75 -13.93
N ARG A 30 7.21 -13.81 -14.83
CA ARG A 30 8.58 -13.34 -15.05
C ARG A 30 8.89 -12.22 -14.07
N ASN A 31 10.05 -12.24 -13.50
CA ASN A 31 10.67 -11.37 -12.50
C ASN A 31 10.73 -11.95 -11.09
N ALA A 32 10.77 -13.26 -10.97
CA ALA A 32 11.06 -13.93 -9.72
C ALA A 32 12.50 -13.63 -9.26
N GLY A 33 12.70 -12.44 -8.74
CA GLY A 33 13.91 -12.11 -7.97
C GLY A 33 13.65 -12.30 -6.49
N GLY A 34 14.69 -12.30 -5.67
CA GLY A 34 14.59 -12.51 -4.21
C GLY A 34 13.69 -11.50 -3.45
N HIS A 35 13.06 -10.57 -4.15
CA HIS A 35 12.17 -9.53 -3.59
C HIS A 35 10.86 -9.42 -4.37
N VAL A 36 10.39 -10.51 -4.95
CA VAL A 36 9.21 -10.50 -5.84
C VAL A 36 7.95 -9.97 -5.16
N ASN A 37 7.72 -10.28 -3.89
CA ASN A 37 6.51 -9.85 -3.18
C ASN A 37 6.38 -8.33 -3.07
N TRP A 38 7.51 -7.60 -3.00
CA TRP A 38 7.50 -6.14 -3.05
C TRP A 38 6.96 -5.61 -4.37
N GLN A 39 7.31 -6.29 -5.47
CA GLN A 39 6.85 -5.88 -6.80
C GLN A 39 5.38 -6.21 -7.01
N LEU A 40 4.95 -7.42 -6.61
CA LEU A 40 3.58 -7.90 -6.80
C LEU A 40 2.55 -6.96 -6.19
N GLY A 41 2.78 -6.50 -4.95
CA GLY A 41 1.86 -5.59 -4.29
C GLY A 41 1.67 -4.28 -5.06
N TYR A 42 2.75 -3.60 -5.48
CA TYR A 42 2.63 -2.33 -6.19
C TYR A 42 2.12 -2.49 -7.62
N GLN A 43 2.49 -3.56 -8.31
CA GLN A 43 1.99 -3.86 -9.65
C GLN A 43 0.48 -4.13 -9.62
N GLY A 44 0.02 -4.92 -8.65
CA GLY A 44 -1.39 -5.22 -8.48
C GLY A 44 -2.23 -3.98 -8.16
N ILE A 45 -1.73 -3.09 -7.31
CA ILE A 45 -2.40 -1.79 -7.05
C ILE A 45 -2.54 -0.99 -8.36
N LEU A 46 -1.46 -0.90 -9.15
CA LEU A 46 -1.53 -0.15 -10.42
C LEU A 46 -2.52 -0.77 -11.40
N LEU A 47 -2.47 -2.08 -11.62
CA LEU A 47 -3.37 -2.77 -12.55
C LEU A 47 -4.84 -2.63 -12.14
N SER A 48 -5.12 -2.77 -10.84
CA SER A 48 -6.47 -2.61 -10.30
C SER A 48 -7.00 -1.19 -10.47
N GLU A 49 -6.23 -0.18 -10.08
CA GLU A 49 -6.62 1.23 -10.20
C GLU A 49 -6.79 1.63 -11.67
N TYR A 50 -5.93 1.12 -12.57
CA TYR A 50 -6.05 1.34 -14.00
C TYR A 50 -7.35 0.76 -14.56
N PHE A 51 -7.66 -0.51 -14.23
CA PHE A 51 -8.92 -1.13 -14.64
C PHE A 51 -10.14 -0.38 -14.08
N LEU A 52 -10.15 -0.08 -12.79
CA LEU A 52 -11.27 0.62 -12.13
C LEU A 52 -11.53 1.98 -12.75
N ARG A 53 -10.50 2.68 -13.22
CA ARG A 53 -10.66 3.95 -13.90
C ARG A 53 -11.10 3.81 -15.36
N THR A 54 -10.51 2.89 -16.11
CA THR A 54 -10.66 2.84 -17.56
C THR A 54 -11.68 1.81 -18.06
N GLY A 55 -11.90 0.74 -17.28
CA GLY A 55 -12.68 -0.43 -17.70
C GLY A 55 -11.95 -1.33 -18.68
N ASP A 56 -10.65 -1.16 -18.88
CA ASP A 56 -9.84 -1.94 -19.81
C ASP A 56 -9.64 -3.38 -19.28
N LYS A 57 -10.47 -4.29 -19.77
CA LYS A 57 -10.48 -5.68 -19.35
C LYS A 57 -9.24 -6.46 -19.79
N SER A 58 -8.44 -5.94 -20.69
CA SER A 58 -7.26 -6.65 -21.22
C SER A 58 -6.17 -6.87 -20.16
N VAL A 59 -6.18 -6.10 -19.05
CA VAL A 59 -5.24 -6.28 -17.94
C VAL A 59 -5.72 -7.30 -16.90
N LEU A 60 -6.99 -7.73 -16.93
CA LEU A 60 -7.56 -8.61 -15.92
C LEU A 60 -6.90 -10.01 -15.88
N PRO A 61 -6.58 -10.67 -16.99
CA PRO A 61 -5.88 -11.96 -16.93
C PRO A 61 -4.54 -11.86 -16.20
N GLY A 62 -3.74 -10.83 -16.50
CA GLY A 62 -2.47 -10.60 -15.82
C GLY A 62 -2.65 -10.25 -14.34
N LEU A 63 -3.66 -9.45 -13.99
CA LEU A 63 -3.98 -9.16 -12.59
C LEU A 63 -4.44 -10.41 -11.83
N GLN A 64 -5.23 -11.30 -12.46
CA GLN A 64 -5.64 -12.57 -11.85
C GLN A 64 -4.43 -13.46 -11.57
N GLU A 65 -3.52 -13.59 -12.54
CA GLU A 65 -2.31 -14.40 -12.35
C GLU A 65 -1.38 -13.81 -11.28
N LEU A 66 -1.30 -12.48 -11.20
CA LEU A 66 -0.58 -11.79 -10.13
C LEU A 66 -1.19 -12.12 -8.76
N CYS A 67 -2.51 -12.11 -8.64
CA CYS A 67 -3.20 -12.49 -7.40
C CYS A 67 -2.93 -13.95 -7.03
N ASN A 68 -2.97 -14.88 -8.00
CA ASN A 68 -2.64 -16.28 -7.79
C ASN A 68 -1.20 -16.41 -7.27
N TRP A 69 -0.26 -15.70 -7.87
CA TRP A 69 1.13 -15.70 -7.45
C TRP A 69 1.32 -15.13 -6.03
N CYS A 70 0.60 -14.06 -5.68
CA CYS A 70 0.57 -13.56 -4.31
C CYS A 70 0.10 -14.63 -3.32
N ILE A 71 -0.94 -15.38 -3.67
CA ILE A 71 -1.51 -16.44 -2.83
C ILE A 71 -0.53 -17.61 -2.71
N ASP A 72 0.08 -18.04 -3.80
CA ASP A 72 1.10 -19.10 -3.80
C ASP A 72 2.31 -18.77 -2.91
N ASN A 73 2.64 -17.48 -2.77
CA ASN A 73 3.74 -17.00 -1.94
C ASN A 73 3.34 -16.72 -0.48
N GLN A 74 2.07 -16.88 -0.11
CA GLN A 74 1.60 -16.61 1.24
C GLN A 74 2.09 -17.67 2.23
N ALA A 75 2.48 -17.23 3.42
CA ALA A 75 2.80 -18.10 4.54
C ALA A 75 2.29 -17.49 5.85
N ALA A 76 1.61 -18.26 6.67
CA ALA A 76 1.05 -17.83 7.96
C ALA A 76 0.21 -16.52 7.86
N GLY A 77 -0.52 -16.35 6.78
CA GLY A 77 -1.34 -15.16 6.50
C GLY A 77 -0.57 -13.92 6.02
N GLY A 78 0.76 -14.00 5.84
CA GLY A 78 1.58 -12.89 5.41
C GLY A 78 2.55 -13.26 4.29
N TRP A 79 3.51 -12.38 4.03
CA TRP A 79 4.51 -12.53 2.96
C TRP A 79 5.91 -12.15 3.43
N GLY A 80 6.90 -12.89 2.98
CA GLY A 80 8.31 -12.51 3.11
C GLY A 80 8.76 -11.58 1.97
N HIS A 81 10.07 -11.48 1.77
CA HIS A 81 10.63 -10.69 0.66
C HIS A 81 10.31 -11.28 -0.72
N GLY A 82 10.40 -12.59 -0.86
CA GLY A 82 10.26 -13.33 -2.10
C GLY A 82 9.36 -14.54 -1.96
N GLU A 83 9.57 -15.52 -2.83
CA GLU A 83 8.85 -16.80 -2.80
C GLU A 83 9.13 -17.53 -1.48
N GLY A 84 8.06 -17.95 -0.83
CA GLY A 84 8.14 -18.57 0.50
C GLY A 84 8.52 -17.59 1.60
N VAL A 85 8.62 -18.13 2.81
CA VAL A 85 9.16 -17.41 3.96
C VAL A 85 10.66 -17.61 3.95
N GLY A 86 11.41 -16.57 3.65
CA GLY A 86 12.86 -16.64 3.67
C GLY A 86 13.41 -16.96 5.08
N PRO A 87 14.69 -17.33 5.21
CA PRO A 87 15.28 -17.58 6.49
C PRO A 87 15.12 -16.35 7.39
N GLY A 88 14.77 -16.59 8.65
CA GLY A 88 14.34 -15.65 9.66
C GLY A 88 15.13 -14.36 9.78
N TYR A 89 14.79 -13.42 8.94
CA TYR A 89 15.23 -12.05 9.10
C TYR A 89 14.46 -11.39 10.27
N VAL A 90 13.19 -11.74 10.41
CA VAL A 90 12.33 -11.39 11.54
C VAL A 90 11.50 -12.63 11.83
N GLN A 91 11.81 -13.33 12.92
CA GLN A 91 11.15 -14.57 13.34
C GLN A 91 10.84 -15.54 12.18
N SER A 92 9.58 -15.63 11.73
CA SER A 92 9.16 -16.51 10.63
C SER A 92 9.62 -16.06 9.23
N GLY A 93 10.20 -14.86 9.11
CA GLY A 93 10.60 -14.27 7.83
C GLY A 93 9.52 -13.43 7.14
N LEU A 94 8.39 -13.19 7.80
CA LEU A 94 7.37 -12.26 7.29
C LEU A 94 7.90 -10.84 7.25
N MET A 95 7.45 -10.10 6.23
CA MET A 95 7.84 -8.71 5.97
C MET A 95 6.59 -7.90 5.62
N ASN A 96 6.04 -7.18 6.59
CA ASN A 96 4.77 -6.46 6.39
C ASN A 96 4.83 -5.31 5.40
N HIS A 97 6.02 -4.78 5.11
CA HIS A 97 6.18 -3.83 4.00
C HIS A 97 5.87 -4.43 2.63
N ALA A 98 6.22 -5.69 2.42
CA ALA A 98 5.87 -6.41 1.20
C ALA A 98 4.43 -6.91 1.27
N GLY A 99 3.99 -7.37 2.46
CA GLY A 99 2.68 -7.98 2.65
C GLY A 99 1.51 -6.99 2.55
N VAL A 100 1.60 -5.80 3.15
CA VAL A 100 0.46 -4.86 3.15
C VAL A 100 0.08 -4.36 1.76
N PRO A 101 1.01 -4.01 0.84
CA PRO A 101 0.66 -3.72 -0.55
C PRO A 101 -0.02 -4.90 -1.27
N ILE A 102 0.34 -6.14 -0.94
CA ILE A 102 -0.35 -7.33 -1.48
C ILE A 102 -1.78 -7.39 -0.93
N VAL A 103 -2.00 -7.12 0.35
CA VAL A 103 -3.37 -7.04 0.92
C VAL A 103 -4.20 -5.99 0.20
N ILE A 104 -3.65 -4.81 -0.07
CA ILE A 104 -4.33 -3.77 -0.87
C ILE A 104 -4.68 -4.33 -2.26
N THR A 105 -3.75 -5.03 -2.90
CA THR A 105 -3.97 -5.67 -4.20
C THR A 105 -5.12 -6.67 -4.16
N LEU A 106 -5.15 -7.57 -3.18
CA LEU A 106 -6.20 -8.59 -3.07
C LEU A 106 -7.58 -7.95 -2.82
N ILE A 107 -7.66 -6.89 -2.02
CA ILE A 107 -8.91 -6.14 -1.82
C ILE A 107 -9.36 -5.49 -3.13
N LEU A 108 -8.47 -4.81 -3.83
CA LEU A 108 -8.78 -4.15 -5.10
C LEU A 108 -9.10 -5.16 -6.21
N ALA A 109 -8.44 -6.32 -6.25
CA ALA A 109 -8.72 -7.37 -7.20
C ALA A 109 -10.15 -7.91 -7.05
N GLN A 110 -10.63 -8.12 -5.82
CA GLN A 110 -12.04 -8.43 -5.58
C GLN A 110 -12.95 -7.30 -6.09
N GLU A 111 -12.58 -6.05 -5.88
CA GLU A 111 -13.33 -4.91 -6.41
C GLU A 111 -13.30 -4.87 -7.95
N CYS A 112 -12.26 -5.39 -8.59
CA CYS A 112 -12.20 -5.61 -10.04
C CYS A 112 -13.03 -6.81 -10.52
N GLY A 113 -13.66 -7.57 -9.62
CA GLY A 113 -14.46 -8.74 -9.94
C GLY A 113 -13.66 -10.03 -10.14
N LEU A 114 -12.40 -10.05 -9.69
CA LEU A 114 -11.52 -11.21 -9.81
C LEU A 114 -11.74 -12.21 -8.68
N ALA A 115 -11.41 -13.46 -8.95
CA ALA A 115 -11.42 -14.51 -7.95
C ALA A 115 -10.16 -14.42 -7.07
N VAL A 116 -10.35 -14.30 -5.78
CA VAL A 116 -9.30 -14.37 -4.76
C VAL A 116 -9.63 -15.52 -3.83
N ASP A 117 -8.68 -16.42 -3.58
CA ASP A 117 -8.89 -17.56 -2.69
C ASP A 117 -9.43 -17.08 -1.33
N PRO A 118 -10.61 -17.52 -0.89
CA PRO A 118 -11.24 -16.97 0.31
C PRO A 118 -10.50 -17.34 1.59
N THR A 119 -9.81 -18.47 1.62
CA THR A 119 -9.05 -18.93 2.79
C THR A 119 -7.79 -18.10 2.95
N ALA A 120 -6.99 -17.98 1.88
CA ALA A 120 -5.78 -17.16 1.88
C ALA A 120 -6.10 -15.69 2.19
N TYR A 121 -7.17 -15.17 1.60
CA TYR A 121 -7.63 -13.81 1.89
C TYR A 121 -8.05 -13.63 3.36
N ALA A 122 -8.79 -14.57 3.93
CA ALA A 122 -9.22 -14.51 5.32
C ALA A 122 -8.03 -14.56 6.29
N GLU A 123 -7.02 -15.40 6.02
CA GLU A 123 -5.79 -15.47 6.83
C GLU A 123 -5.01 -14.15 6.78
N ALA A 124 -4.84 -13.56 5.59
CA ALA A 124 -4.19 -12.28 5.44
C ALA A 124 -4.91 -11.17 6.22
N MET A 125 -6.22 -11.11 6.06
CA MET A 125 -7.04 -10.11 6.74
C MET A 125 -7.03 -10.31 8.26
N LYS A 126 -7.02 -11.55 8.74
CA LYS A 126 -6.92 -11.88 10.16
C LYS A 126 -5.60 -11.38 10.75
N LEU A 127 -4.48 -11.65 10.10
CA LEU A 127 -3.16 -11.18 10.53
C LEU A 127 -3.13 -9.65 10.63
N MET A 128 -3.56 -8.96 9.56
CA MET A 128 -3.54 -7.50 9.52
C MET A 128 -4.50 -6.86 10.52
N TYR A 129 -5.67 -7.47 10.70
CA TYR A 129 -6.66 -6.98 11.67
C TYR A 129 -6.17 -7.14 13.11
N ARG A 130 -5.51 -8.25 13.43
CA ARG A 130 -4.86 -8.45 14.76
C ARG A 130 -3.80 -7.39 15.03
N MET A 131 -2.93 -7.10 14.07
CA MET A 131 -1.92 -6.04 14.21
C MET A 131 -2.55 -4.67 14.46
N ALA A 132 -3.61 -4.32 13.72
CA ALA A 132 -4.34 -3.08 13.94
C ALA A 132 -4.93 -3.00 15.36
N GLY A 133 -5.42 -4.11 15.91
CA GLY A 133 -5.93 -4.18 17.28
C GLY A 133 -4.85 -4.04 18.34
N HIS A 134 -3.61 -4.40 18.04
CA HIS A 134 -2.46 -4.09 18.89
C HIS A 134 -1.99 -2.63 18.76
N GLY A 135 -2.67 -1.82 17.97
CA GLY A 135 -2.44 -0.39 17.82
C GLY A 135 -1.53 0.01 16.67
N CYS A 136 -0.70 -0.89 16.16
CA CYS A 136 0.21 -0.62 15.05
C CYS A 136 0.72 -1.92 14.42
N ILE A 137 1.27 -1.79 13.20
CA ILE A 137 1.79 -2.92 12.44
C ILE A 137 3.25 -3.16 12.79
N ALA A 138 3.57 -4.39 13.17
CA ALA A 138 4.93 -4.85 13.36
C ALA A 138 5.72 -4.88 12.02
N TYR A 139 7.02 -4.96 12.11
CA TYR A 139 7.89 -5.12 10.96
C TYR A 139 7.69 -6.49 10.29
N GLY A 140 7.55 -7.52 11.09
CA GLY A 140 7.24 -8.90 10.70
C GLY A 140 6.05 -9.45 11.49
N ASP A 141 6.14 -10.69 11.94
CA ASP A 141 5.12 -11.41 12.70
C ASP A 141 5.30 -11.33 14.23
N HIS A 142 6.24 -10.54 14.69
CA HIS A 142 6.45 -10.28 16.10
C HIS A 142 5.44 -9.28 16.67
N ARG A 143 5.41 -9.17 18.00
CA ARG A 143 4.58 -8.19 18.67
C ARG A 143 4.90 -6.77 18.20
N SER A 144 3.87 -5.96 17.98
CA SER A 144 4.00 -4.57 17.58
C SER A 144 4.72 -3.74 18.63
N GLU A 145 5.70 -2.96 18.19
CA GLU A 145 6.46 -2.02 19.01
C GLU A 145 6.26 -0.61 18.50
N LEU A 146 5.71 0.29 19.33
CA LEU A 146 5.28 1.62 18.91
C LEU A 146 6.38 2.45 18.25
N TRP A 147 7.59 2.41 18.75
CA TRP A 147 8.68 3.25 18.25
C TRP A 147 9.29 2.76 16.93
N TRP A 148 9.21 1.45 16.62
CA TRP A 148 9.61 0.89 15.33
C TRP A 148 8.50 0.96 14.28
N SER A 149 7.26 1.04 14.71
CA SER A 149 6.11 0.82 13.84
C SER A 149 5.77 2.00 12.95
N ASN A 150 6.16 3.21 13.32
CA ASN A 150 5.88 4.41 12.54
C ASN A 150 6.89 4.69 11.43
N THR A 151 8.02 4.00 11.44
CA THR A 151 8.99 4.09 10.36
C THR A 151 8.45 3.35 9.14
N ASN A 152 8.77 3.77 7.96
CA ASN A 152 8.54 3.02 6.72
C ASN A 152 7.09 2.95 6.18
N GLY A 153 6.13 3.66 6.74
CA GLY A 153 4.79 3.77 6.16
C GLY A 153 3.83 2.58 6.35
N ARG A 154 4.16 1.55 7.15
CA ARG A 154 3.30 0.36 7.34
C ARG A 154 1.91 0.68 7.88
N ASN A 155 1.84 1.52 8.91
CA ASN A 155 0.55 1.93 9.47
C ASN A 155 -0.28 2.69 8.44
N ALA A 156 0.37 3.53 7.63
CA ALA A 156 -0.27 4.25 6.54
C ALA A 156 -0.78 3.32 5.44
N MET A 157 0.01 2.31 5.06
CA MET A 157 -0.41 1.29 4.09
C MET A 157 -1.65 0.54 4.57
N LEU A 158 -1.67 0.09 5.85
CA LEU A 158 -2.82 -0.64 6.38
C LEU A 158 -4.04 0.28 6.60
N ALA A 159 -3.83 1.53 6.96
CA ALA A 159 -4.91 2.52 6.97
C ALA A 159 -5.58 2.62 5.60
N CYS A 160 -4.77 2.67 4.54
CA CYS A 160 -5.25 2.67 3.16
C CYS A 160 -5.99 1.36 2.82
N ALA A 161 -5.43 0.17 3.12
CA ALA A 161 -6.08 -1.11 2.88
C ALA A 161 -7.47 -1.18 3.51
N PHE A 162 -7.57 -0.82 4.79
CA PHE A 162 -8.84 -0.86 5.52
C PHE A 162 -9.81 0.24 5.11
N SER A 163 -9.33 1.36 4.57
CA SER A 163 -10.20 2.40 4.01
C SER A 163 -11.03 1.91 2.82
N LEU A 164 -10.49 0.98 2.03
CA LEU A 164 -11.19 0.34 0.91
C LEU A 164 -12.40 -0.49 1.38
N LEU A 165 -12.40 -0.90 2.66
CA LEU A 165 -13.43 -1.71 3.30
C LEU A 165 -14.27 -0.90 4.29
N SER A 166 -14.26 0.42 4.22
CA SER A 166 -14.88 1.34 5.19
C SER A 166 -16.41 1.28 5.26
N ASP A 167 -17.05 0.54 4.37
CA ASP A 167 -18.48 0.17 4.52
C ASP A 167 -18.72 -0.68 5.77
N GLN A 168 -17.70 -1.40 6.25
CA GLN A 168 -17.74 -2.17 7.49
C GLN A 168 -17.20 -1.30 8.65
N PRO A 169 -17.99 -1.12 9.73
CA PRO A 169 -17.62 -0.23 10.84
C PRO A 169 -16.26 -0.54 11.47
N ASN A 170 -15.94 -1.83 11.66
CA ASN A 170 -14.67 -2.26 12.27
C ASN A 170 -13.46 -1.88 11.43
N TYR A 171 -13.50 -2.13 10.11
CA TYR A 171 -12.41 -1.73 9.21
C TYR A 171 -12.30 -0.21 9.09
N ARG A 172 -13.43 0.50 9.12
CA ARG A 172 -13.43 1.96 9.17
C ARG A 172 -12.72 2.49 10.41
N ALA A 173 -13.07 1.95 11.59
CA ALA A 173 -12.47 2.35 12.87
C ALA A 173 -10.95 2.07 12.87
N ALA A 174 -10.53 0.88 12.43
CA ALA A 174 -9.12 0.50 12.32
C ALA A 174 -8.35 1.39 11.34
N SER A 175 -8.93 1.68 10.16
CA SER A 175 -8.35 2.61 9.19
C SER A 175 -8.12 4.00 9.79
N GLN A 176 -9.14 4.55 10.45
CA GLN A 176 -9.06 5.88 11.07
C GLN A 176 -8.05 5.93 12.20
N HIS A 177 -7.97 4.88 13.04
CA HIS A 177 -6.98 4.77 14.09
C HIS A 177 -5.56 4.82 13.52
N LEU A 178 -5.26 3.96 12.54
CA LEU A 178 -3.94 3.88 11.93
C LEU A 178 -3.57 5.17 11.17
N ALA A 179 -4.53 5.77 10.47
CA ALA A 179 -4.32 7.04 9.78
C ALA A 179 -4.01 8.18 10.76
N ARG A 180 -4.71 8.24 11.90
CA ARG A 180 -4.42 9.21 12.98
C ARG A 180 -3.05 8.97 13.58
N LEU A 181 -2.70 7.74 13.88
CA LEU A 181 -1.39 7.40 14.42
C LEU A 181 -0.25 7.97 13.54
N VAL A 182 -0.40 7.87 12.22
CA VAL A 182 0.57 8.39 11.26
C VAL A 182 0.55 9.92 11.18
N THR A 183 -0.64 10.53 11.18
CA THR A 183 -0.81 11.97 10.90
C THR A 183 -0.63 12.83 12.15
N ASP A 184 -0.89 12.29 13.34
CA ASP A 184 -0.68 12.99 14.60
C ASP A 184 0.77 12.90 15.10
N SER A 185 1.53 11.90 14.64
CA SER A 185 2.94 11.77 14.97
C SER A 185 3.80 12.57 13.99
N TYR A 186 4.73 13.41 14.54
CA TYR A 186 5.85 13.88 13.74
C TYR A 186 6.87 12.76 13.68
N PHE A 187 7.10 12.26 12.48
CA PHE A 187 8.17 11.32 12.24
C PHE A 187 9.04 11.83 11.11
N GLN A 188 10.36 11.75 11.30
CA GLN A 188 11.32 12.20 10.31
C GLN A 188 11.09 11.41 9.01
N PRO A 189 10.76 12.08 7.89
CA PRO A 189 10.47 11.38 6.63
C PRO A 189 11.68 10.64 6.08
N GLU A 190 12.87 11.09 6.44
CA GLU A 190 14.15 10.49 6.08
C GLU A 190 14.49 9.24 6.90
N PHE A 191 13.76 8.97 8.00
CA PHE A 191 14.04 7.85 8.87
C PHE A 191 13.34 6.58 8.39
N GLY A 192 14.05 5.49 8.41
CA GLY A 192 13.52 4.17 8.09
C GLY A 192 14.57 3.31 7.38
N HIS A 193 14.48 2.01 7.59
CA HIS A 193 15.45 1.03 7.07
C HIS A 193 15.57 1.04 5.54
N THR A 194 14.48 1.30 4.84
CA THR A 194 14.43 1.40 3.38
C THR A 194 14.43 2.86 2.91
N GLY A 195 15.00 3.75 3.73
CA GLY A 195 14.91 5.19 3.52
C GLY A 195 13.50 5.73 3.73
N GLY A 196 13.35 7.03 3.67
CA GLY A 196 12.06 7.69 3.81
C GLY A 196 11.05 7.37 2.70
N GLY A 197 11.47 6.69 1.61
CA GLY A 197 10.68 6.52 0.40
C GLY A 197 9.29 5.93 0.63
N PHE A 198 9.20 4.82 1.34
CA PHE A 198 7.90 4.20 1.64
C PHE A 198 7.06 5.03 2.61
N ASN A 199 7.70 5.68 3.58
CA ASN A 199 7.00 6.56 4.50
C ASN A 199 6.41 7.77 3.76
N VAL A 200 7.18 8.38 2.87
CA VAL A 200 6.76 9.56 2.09
C VAL A 200 5.54 9.25 1.22
N ILE A 201 5.51 8.10 0.53
CA ILE A 201 4.37 7.71 -0.30
C ILE A 201 3.10 7.58 0.55
N TRP A 202 3.16 6.70 1.54
CA TRP A 202 1.95 6.23 2.21
C TRP A 202 1.43 7.20 3.25
N ARG A 203 2.31 8.01 3.85
CA ARG A 203 1.92 9.03 4.83
C ARG A 203 0.99 10.08 4.22
N GLY A 204 1.30 10.54 3.00
CA GLY A 204 0.44 11.48 2.29
C GLY A 204 -0.92 10.88 1.96
N ILE A 205 -0.95 9.60 1.56
CA ILE A 205 -2.20 8.88 1.30
C ILE A 205 -3.00 8.69 2.60
N ALA A 206 -2.37 8.29 3.71
CA ALA A 206 -3.07 8.11 4.98
C ALA A 206 -3.78 9.38 5.47
N SER A 207 -3.20 10.55 5.21
CA SER A 207 -3.75 11.81 5.68
C SER A 207 -5.15 12.14 5.14
N VAL A 208 -5.54 11.55 4.01
CA VAL A 208 -6.88 11.72 3.42
C VAL A 208 -7.91 10.69 3.91
N HIS A 209 -7.50 9.76 4.78
CA HIS A 209 -8.36 8.70 5.34
C HIS A 209 -8.80 8.96 6.79
N VAL A 210 -8.83 10.22 7.24
CA VAL A 210 -9.26 10.63 8.60
C VAL A 210 -10.51 11.51 8.53
N PRO A 211 -11.67 11.02 8.03
CA PRO A 211 -12.87 11.81 8.00
C PRO A 211 -13.41 12.09 9.43
N PRO A 212 -14.06 13.24 9.69
CA PRO A 212 -14.32 14.33 8.73
C PRO A 212 -13.14 15.31 8.61
N MET A 213 -12.03 15.07 9.26
CA MET A 213 -10.92 16.03 9.40
C MET A 213 -9.79 15.81 8.36
N GLN A 214 -10.06 15.07 7.28
CA GLN A 214 -9.05 14.74 6.27
C GLN A 214 -8.33 15.97 5.69
N THR A 215 -9.06 17.06 5.45
CA THR A 215 -8.47 18.30 4.94
C THR A 215 -7.49 18.91 5.95
N TYR A 216 -7.85 18.94 7.23
CA TYR A 216 -6.98 19.44 8.29
C TYR A 216 -5.69 18.60 8.39
N PHE A 217 -5.81 17.27 8.46
CA PHE A 217 -4.66 16.39 8.60
C PHE A 217 -3.75 16.43 7.38
N TYR A 218 -4.31 16.51 6.19
CA TYR A 218 -3.54 16.68 4.97
C TYR A 218 -2.73 17.98 4.97
N HIS A 219 -3.38 19.11 5.22
CA HIS A 219 -2.68 20.40 5.26
C HIS A 219 -1.63 20.47 6.37
N ARG A 220 -1.92 19.89 7.52
CA ARG A 220 -0.95 19.77 8.61
C ARG A 220 0.28 18.98 8.16
N GLN A 221 0.11 17.83 7.51
CA GLN A 221 1.21 17.03 6.99
C GLN A 221 2.01 17.79 5.93
N MET A 222 1.35 18.42 4.99
CA MET A 222 2.02 19.21 3.95
C MET A 222 2.83 20.36 4.55
N LYS A 223 2.31 21.04 5.56
CA LYS A 223 3.03 22.11 6.27
C LYS A 223 4.26 21.57 7.04
N LEU A 224 4.10 20.45 7.73
CA LEU A 224 5.21 19.84 8.49
C LEU A 224 6.33 19.33 7.58
N LEU A 225 6.00 18.86 6.38
CA LEU A 225 6.95 18.28 5.43
C LEU A 225 7.37 19.23 4.31
N ALA A 226 6.92 20.48 4.32
CA ALA A 226 7.23 21.47 3.27
C ALA A 226 8.73 21.58 3.03
N TRP A 227 9.52 21.71 4.11
CA TRP A 227 10.99 21.79 4.04
C TRP A 227 11.61 20.57 3.35
N TYR A 228 11.07 19.38 3.62
CA TYR A 228 11.55 18.12 3.03
C TYR A 228 11.24 18.09 1.53
N TYR A 229 10.03 18.44 1.14
CA TYR A 229 9.66 18.49 -0.29
C TYR A 229 10.46 19.52 -1.06
N ASP A 230 10.75 20.66 -0.46
CA ASP A 230 11.59 21.69 -1.09
C ASP A 230 13.03 21.22 -1.28
N LEU A 231 13.63 20.57 -0.27
CA LEU A 231 14.98 20.02 -0.36
C LEU A 231 15.11 18.86 -1.34
N THR A 232 14.03 18.08 -1.53
CA THR A 232 14.04 16.92 -2.44
C THR A 232 13.78 17.29 -3.90
N ARG A 233 13.36 18.53 -4.17
CA ARG A 233 13.08 19.02 -5.53
C ARG A 233 14.34 19.08 -6.38
N GLN A 234 14.25 18.54 -7.59
CA GLN A 234 15.36 18.53 -8.53
C GLN A 234 15.28 19.69 -9.52
N PRO A 235 16.43 20.28 -9.93
CA PRO A 235 16.48 21.40 -10.87
C PRO A 235 15.80 21.13 -12.22
N ARG A 236 15.81 19.86 -12.66
CA ARG A 236 15.18 19.42 -13.93
C ARG A 236 13.74 19.00 -13.78
N GLY A 237 13.12 19.27 -12.63
CA GLY A 237 11.81 18.80 -12.27
C GLY A 237 11.84 17.46 -11.53
N GLY A 238 10.72 17.13 -10.86
CA GLY A 238 10.61 15.93 -10.03
C GLY A 238 11.24 16.07 -8.66
N PHE A 239 11.33 14.96 -7.95
CA PHE A 239 11.78 14.87 -6.57
C PHE A 239 12.65 13.64 -6.38
N SER A 240 13.62 13.71 -5.48
CA SER A 240 14.36 12.54 -4.98
C SER A 240 14.09 12.36 -3.49
N ILE A 241 14.29 11.16 -2.98
CA ILE A 241 14.13 10.89 -1.54
C ILE A 241 15.48 11.14 -0.84
N LEU A 242 15.46 11.89 0.25
CA LEU A 242 16.64 12.23 1.06
C LEU A 242 16.49 11.72 2.50
N PRO A 243 17.60 11.43 3.19
CA PRO A 243 18.92 11.19 2.64
C PRO A 243 18.95 9.91 1.81
N THR A 244 19.93 9.78 0.95
CA THR A 244 20.15 8.56 0.16
C THR A 244 21.31 7.78 0.77
N PRO A 245 21.12 6.94 1.80
CA PRO A 245 22.15 6.02 2.23
C PRO A 245 22.52 5.08 1.07
N PRO A 246 23.77 4.64 0.96
CA PRO A 246 24.23 3.80 -0.15
C PRO A 246 23.39 2.52 -0.35
N ASP A 247 22.93 1.93 0.74
CA ASP A 247 22.06 0.73 0.76
C ASP A 247 20.63 1.01 0.33
N ASN A 248 20.17 2.26 0.35
CA ASN A 248 18.83 2.68 0.00
C ASN A 248 18.73 3.38 -1.37
N ALA A 249 19.83 3.45 -2.13
CA ALA A 249 19.88 4.15 -3.42
C ALA A 249 18.79 3.68 -4.41
N ARG A 250 18.34 2.43 -4.31
CA ARG A 250 17.27 1.87 -5.16
C ARG A 250 15.90 2.50 -4.93
N TYR A 251 15.66 3.05 -3.74
CA TYR A 251 14.36 3.58 -3.30
C TYR A 251 14.35 5.11 -3.19
N SER A 252 15.42 5.76 -3.66
CA SER A 252 15.60 7.20 -3.51
C SER A 252 15.75 7.96 -4.83
N GLY A 253 15.73 7.24 -5.95
CA GLY A 253 15.86 7.84 -7.28
C GLY A 253 14.74 8.83 -7.61
N VAL A 254 14.99 9.67 -8.62
CA VAL A 254 14.07 10.74 -9.05
C VAL A 254 12.72 10.17 -9.49
N ASP A 255 12.70 9.02 -10.15
CA ASP A 255 11.46 8.40 -10.62
C ASP A 255 10.58 7.96 -9.44
N TRP A 256 11.18 7.31 -8.45
CA TRP A 256 10.49 6.90 -7.23
C TRP A 256 10.00 8.11 -6.44
N GLY A 257 10.88 9.07 -6.16
CA GLY A 257 10.56 10.26 -5.38
C GLY A 257 9.49 11.11 -6.05
N THR A 258 9.56 11.27 -7.37
CA THR A 258 8.56 12.01 -8.14
C THR A 258 7.20 11.33 -8.07
N GLY A 259 7.16 10.01 -8.24
CA GLY A 259 5.92 9.23 -8.12
C GLY A 259 5.31 9.32 -6.71
N ALA A 260 6.15 9.20 -5.68
CA ALA A 260 5.74 9.23 -4.28
C ALA A 260 5.18 10.60 -3.85
N ILE A 261 5.98 11.64 -4.07
CA ILE A 261 5.62 13.01 -3.67
C ILE A 261 4.50 13.55 -4.56
N GLY A 262 4.55 13.25 -5.87
CA GLY A 262 3.47 13.60 -6.79
C GLY A 262 2.14 13.00 -6.38
N LEU A 263 2.11 11.72 -5.98
CA LEU A 263 0.91 11.07 -5.47
C LEU A 263 0.41 11.71 -4.17
N THR A 264 1.31 12.13 -3.29
CA THR A 264 0.95 12.90 -2.09
C THR A 264 0.23 14.20 -2.44
N TYR A 265 0.75 14.97 -3.43
CA TYR A 265 0.11 16.21 -3.88
C TYR A 265 -1.27 15.99 -4.52
N THR A 266 -1.49 14.85 -5.15
CA THR A 266 -2.78 14.52 -5.79
C THR A 266 -3.76 13.80 -4.86
N ALA A 267 -3.32 13.28 -3.71
CA ALA A 267 -4.15 12.51 -2.79
C ALA A 267 -5.48 13.21 -2.40
N PRO A 268 -5.52 14.53 -2.13
CA PRO A 268 -6.78 15.21 -1.80
C PRO A 268 -7.81 15.22 -2.91
N ARG A 269 -7.41 15.00 -4.16
CA ARG A 269 -8.35 14.89 -5.29
C ARG A 269 -9.23 13.65 -5.20
N ARG A 270 -8.79 12.64 -4.43
CA ARG A 270 -9.51 11.38 -4.21
C ARG A 270 -9.95 10.73 -5.52
N THR A 271 -9.02 10.59 -6.43
CA THR A 271 -9.26 10.07 -7.79
C THR A 271 -8.94 8.59 -7.95
N LEU A 272 -8.20 8.02 -7.00
CA LEU A 272 -7.90 6.59 -6.91
C LEU A 272 -8.61 5.99 -5.70
N ARG A 273 -8.93 4.70 -5.78
CA ARG A 273 -9.52 3.99 -4.64
C ARG A 273 -8.63 4.08 -3.40
N ILE A 274 -7.31 3.90 -3.58
CA ILE A 274 -6.33 4.05 -2.49
C ILE A 274 -6.27 5.47 -1.89
N THR A 275 -6.77 6.47 -2.57
CA THR A 275 -6.89 7.85 -2.05
C THR A 275 -8.32 8.18 -1.61
N GLY A 276 -9.20 7.20 -1.55
CA GLY A 276 -10.57 7.37 -1.08
C GLY A 276 -11.57 7.81 -2.15
N ALA A 277 -11.29 7.56 -3.43
CA ALA A 277 -12.29 7.73 -4.49
C ALA A 277 -13.51 6.83 -4.23
N PRO A 278 -14.71 7.24 -4.63
CA PRO A 278 -15.88 6.38 -4.61
C PRO A 278 -15.68 5.18 -5.56
N ARG A 279 -16.47 4.13 -5.34
CA ARG A 279 -16.54 3.02 -6.29
C ARG A 279 -16.93 3.52 -7.67
N THR A 280 -16.34 2.94 -8.70
CA THR A 280 -16.63 3.24 -10.09
C THR A 280 -17.71 2.30 -10.64
N ARG A 281 -18.15 2.52 -11.85
CA ARG A 281 -19.07 1.60 -12.56
C ARG A 281 -18.46 0.21 -12.82
N HIS A 282 -17.16 0.07 -12.65
CA HIS A 282 -16.42 -1.18 -12.82
C HIS A 282 -16.14 -1.89 -11.49
N SER A 283 -16.56 -1.29 -10.37
CA SER A 283 -16.35 -1.84 -9.04
C SER A 283 -17.39 -2.89 -8.69
N HIS A 284 -16.94 -4.02 -8.17
CA HIS A 284 -17.75 -5.07 -7.55
C HIS A 284 -17.70 -4.94 -6.02
N PRO A 285 -18.75 -5.39 -5.30
CA PRO A 285 -18.73 -5.39 -3.85
C PRO A 285 -17.65 -6.34 -3.31
N SER A 286 -16.78 -5.87 -2.44
CA SER A 286 -15.89 -6.73 -1.67
C SER A 286 -16.61 -7.23 -0.41
N LYS A 287 -16.35 -8.47 -0.04
CA LYS A 287 -16.90 -9.11 1.18
C LYS A 287 -15.75 -9.46 2.12
N PRO A 288 -15.27 -8.50 2.93
CA PRO A 288 -14.19 -8.80 3.87
C PRO A 288 -14.66 -9.76 4.95
N PRO A 289 -13.76 -10.61 5.49
CA PRO A 289 -14.04 -11.42 6.66
C PRO A 289 -14.44 -10.55 7.84
N ARG A 290 -15.29 -11.09 8.72
CA ARG A 290 -15.66 -10.42 9.97
C ARG A 290 -14.85 -11.02 11.10
N PHE A 291 -14.21 -10.15 11.86
CA PHE A 291 -13.47 -10.52 13.05
C PHE A 291 -14.02 -9.74 14.24
N GLU A 292 -14.00 -10.38 15.40
CA GLU A 292 -14.31 -9.76 16.69
C GLU A 292 -13.01 -9.61 17.47
N TRP A 293 -12.78 -8.42 18.01
CA TRP A 293 -11.66 -8.17 18.89
C TRP A 293 -11.96 -8.60 20.32
N GLY A 294 -10.93 -8.95 21.07
CA GLY A 294 -10.99 -9.13 22.51
C GLY A 294 -11.16 -10.57 22.96
N ASN A 295 -11.01 -11.55 22.08
CA ASN A 295 -10.89 -12.91 22.53
C ASN A 295 -9.43 -13.25 22.92
N ALA A 296 -9.24 -14.29 23.75
CA ALA A 296 -7.93 -14.65 24.27
C ALA A 296 -6.89 -14.98 23.17
N ASN A 297 -7.33 -15.45 22.01
CA ASN A 297 -6.46 -15.81 20.89
C ASN A 297 -5.90 -14.60 20.17
N ASP A 298 -6.51 -13.42 20.31
CA ASP A 298 -6.05 -12.19 19.66
C ASP A 298 -4.81 -11.60 20.37
N LEU A 299 -4.53 -12.06 21.60
CA LEU A 299 -3.39 -11.63 22.42
C LEU A 299 -2.14 -12.50 22.21
N GLN A 300 -2.27 -13.62 21.50
CA GLN A 300 -1.15 -14.51 21.18
C GLN A 300 -0.52 -14.12 19.84
N PHE A 301 0.77 -13.78 19.92
CA PHE A 301 1.66 -13.60 18.78
C PHE A 301 2.68 -14.70 18.78
#